data_32456abbfffa57460efa87b7fc0c0755
#
_entry.id   32456abbfffa57460efa87b7fc0c0755
#
_cell.length_a   1.000
_cell.length_b   1.000
_cell.length_c   1.000
_cell.angle_alpha   90.00
_cell.angle_beta   90.00
_cell.angle_gamma   90.00
#
_symmetry.space_group_name_H-M   'P 1'
#
loop_
_entity.id
_entity.type
_entity.pdbx_description
1 polymer ?
#
loop_
_entity_poly.entity_id
_entity_poly.type
_entity_poly.pdbx_seq_one_letter_code
_entity_poly.pdbx_strand_id
1 'polypeptide(L)'
;MPNHSILILPGDGIGPEVMAEVRKVINWFATHRNLSFDVTEDLVGGAAYDAHGKPLSDETMAHAQAVDAVLLGAVGGPKYDDLDFSLKPERGLLRLRKEMDLFANLRPAQCFDALAGFSSLKPEIVSGLDIMIVRELTSGIYFGEPRGIHDDGDGGRVGINTQRYTTEEIRRVARAAFDLARKRDNRVCSMEKANVMESGILWREEVSWVHEHEYPDVALTHMYADAGAMQLVRNPKQFDVIVTDNLFGDLLSDAAAMLTGSLGMLPSASLGAIARNGLPKALYEPVHGSAPDIAGQGKANPIACILSFAMALRYSFDLGAEADLVEGAVEAVLARGLRTADLLGEDGTEPVTTSEMGDAIVAALDAT
;
A
#
# COMPACT_ATOMS: atom_id res chain seq x y z
N MET A 1 -7.39 17.13 23.55
CA MET A 1 -7.65 16.33 22.33
C MET A 1 -6.39 15.50 22.08
N PRO A 2 -6.48 14.27 21.63
CA PRO A 2 -5.29 13.57 21.21
C PRO A 2 -4.68 14.34 20.03
N ASN A 3 -3.39 14.61 20.12
CA ASN A 3 -2.62 15.24 19.06
C ASN A 3 -1.93 14.10 18.30
N HIS A 4 -2.29 13.88 17.03
CA HIS A 4 -1.73 12.84 16.19
C HIS A 4 -0.52 13.38 15.45
N SER A 5 0.63 12.73 15.60
CA SER A 5 1.87 13.14 14.93
C SER A 5 2.02 12.43 13.59
N ILE A 6 2.28 13.23 12.54
CA ILE A 6 2.42 12.74 11.16
C ILE A 6 3.74 13.25 10.58
N LEU A 7 4.56 12.35 10.07
CA LEU A 7 5.69 12.70 9.20
C LEU A 7 5.28 12.53 7.74
N ILE A 8 5.34 13.60 6.98
CA ILE A 8 5.14 13.58 5.53
C ILE A 8 6.50 13.46 4.84
N LEU A 9 6.62 12.50 3.96
CA LEU A 9 7.78 12.26 3.09
C LEU A 9 7.31 12.34 1.62
N PRO A 10 7.27 13.54 0.99
CA PRO A 10 6.75 13.68 -0.36
C PRO A 10 7.52 12.85 -1.39
N GLY A 11 8.85 12.77 -1.24
CA GLY A 11 9.74 12.01 -2.12
C GLY A 11 9.93 12.63 -3.49
N ASP A 12 9.79 11.81 -4.55
CA ASP A 12 10.22 12.13 -5.91
C ASP A 12 9.03 12.23 -6.89
N GLY A 13 9.28 12.78 -8.06
CA GLY A 13 8.35 12.80 -9.18
C GLY A 13 7.02 13.47 -8.86
N ILE A 14 5.91 12.73 -8.99
CA ILE A 14 4.56 13.20 -8.65
C ILE A 14 4.29 13.27 -7.15
N GLY A 15 5.14 12.68 -6.32
CA GLY A 15 4.93 12.59 -4.86
C GLY A 15 4.61 13.93 -4.20
N PRO A 16 5.36 15.03 -4.45
CA PRO A 16 5.03 16.36 -3.92
C PRO A 16 3.65 16.89 -4.34
N GLU A 17 3.22 16.63 -5.59
CA GLU A 17 1.92 17.08 -6.11
C GLU A 17 0.76 16.37 -5.40
N VAL A 18 0.79 15.04 -5.32
CA VAL A 18 -0.28 14.25 -4.69
C VAL A 18 -0.32 14.45 -3.18
N MET A 19 0.84 14.66 -2.54
CA MET A 19 0.92 14.92 -1.10
C MET A 19 0.37 16.32 -0.73
N ALA A 20 0.48 17.29 -1.64
CA ALA A 20 -0.13 18.60 -1.44
C ALA A 20 -1.66 18.50 -1.30
N GLU A 21 -2.29 17.59 -2.02
CA GLU A 21 -3.74 17.35 -1.94
C GLU A 21 -4.12 16.63 -0.64
N VAL A 22 -3.30 15.71 -0.13
CA VAL A 22 -3.48 15.09 1.19
C VAL A 22 -3.44 16.15 2.30
N ARG A 23 -2.54 17.13 2.20
CA ARG A 23 -2.47 18.25 3.17
C ARG A 23 -3.76 19.07 3.23
N LYS A 24 -4.46 19.25 2.11
CA LYS A 24 -5.76 19.94 2.08
C LYS A 24 -6.79 19.16 2.92
N VAL A 25 -6.82 17.83 2.80
CA VAL A 25 -7.73 16.96 3.57
C VAL A 25 -7.37 16.99 5.07
N ILE A 26 -6.07 16.90 5.43
CA ILE A 26 -5.61 17.02 6.83
C ILE A 26 -6.06 18.36 7.43
N ASN A 27 -5.86 19.46 6.70
CA ASN A 27 -6.26 20.80 7.14
C ASN A 27 -7.78 20.93 7.29
N TRP A 28 -8.55 20.27 6.44
CA TRP A 28 -10.00 20.25 6.54
C TRP A 28 -10.44 19.61 7.88
N PHE A 29 -9.89 18.45 8.25
CA PHE A 29 -10.20 17.79 9.52
C PHE A 29 -9.80 18.64 10.72
N ALA A 30 -8.64 19.29 10.68
CA ALA A 30 -8.21 20.19 11.74
C ALA A 30 -9.18 21.38 11.95
N THR A 31 -9.79 21.87 10.86
CA THR A 31 -10.68 23.02 10.89
C THR A 31 -12.13 22.65 11.23
N HIS A 32 -12.65 21.54 10.70
CA HIS A 32 -14.08 21.21 10.74
C HIS A 32 -14.44 20.10 11.73
N ARG A 33 -13.49 19.25 12.13
CA ARG A 33 -13.73 18.10 13.02
C ARG A 33 -13.01 18.22 14.38
N ASN A 34 -12.35 19.36 14.62
CA ASN A 34 -11.65 19.60 15.89
C ASN A 34 -10.59 18.54 16.20
N LEU A 35 -9.96 17.98 15.15
CA LEU A 35 -8.83 17.07 15.25
C LEU A 35 -7.53 17.87 15.22
N SER A 36 -6.53 17.42 16.00
CA SER A 36 -5.22 18.06 16.01
C SER A 36 -4.19 17.11 15.40
N PHE A 37 -3.52 17.60 14.36
CA PHE A 37 -2.40 16.90 13.72
C PHE A 37 -1.13 17.73 13.85
N ASP A 38 -0.09 17.13 14.41
CA ASP A 38 1.28 17.69 14.39
C ASP A 38 1.99 17.15 13.15
N VAL A 39 1.95 17.95 12.09
CA VAL A 39 2.44 17.55 10.76
C VAL A 39 3.82 18.13 10.53
N THR A 40 4.78 17.25 10.34
CA THR A 40 6.16 17.60 9.97
C THR A 40 6.48 17.03 8.58
N GLU A 41 7.51 17.58 7.93
CA GLU A 41 7.95 17.14 6.61
C GLU A 41 9.45 16.94 6.58
N ASP A 42 9.90 15.91 5.83
CA ASP A 42 11.32 15.63 5.62
C ASP A 42 11.53 14.98 4.23
N LEU A 43 12.78 14.71 3.89
CA LEU A 43 13.19 14.20 2.59
C LEU A 43 13.36 12.68 2.60
N VAL A 44 13.00 12.05 1.47
CA VAL A 44 13.23 10.63 1.19
C VAL A 44 13.50 10.43 -0.30
N GLY A 45 14.10 9.32 -0.66
CA GLY A 45 14.35 8.96 -2.05
C GLY A 45 15.45 9.78 -2.72
N GLY A 46 15.22 10.14 -3.97
CA GLY A 46 16.14 10.95 -4.76
C GLY A 46 16.29 12.36 -4.22
N ALA A 47 15.21 12.95 -3.70
CA ALA A 47 15.26 14.26 -3.06
C ALA A 47 16.21 14.28 -1.84
N ALA A 48 16.17 13.23 -1.02
CA ALA A 48 17.10 13.07 0.10
C ALA A 48 18.54 12.82 -0.37
N TYR A 49 18.72 12.02 -1.44
CA TYR A 49 20.04 11.79 -2.03
C TYR A 49 20.65 13.09 -2.56
N ASP A 50 19.88 13.91 -3.27
CA ASP A 50 20.36 15.19 -3.79
C ASP A 50 20.79 16.15 -2.66
N ALA A 51 20.09 16.13 -1.53
CA ALA A 51 20.39 17.00 -0.40
C ALA A 51 21.52 16.48 0.52
N HIS A 52 21.57 15.15 0.72
CA HIS A 52 22.38 14.56 1.80
C HIS A 52 23.31 13.43 1.32
N GLY A 53 23.28 13.05 0.03
CA GLY A 53 24.05 11.92 -0.53
C GLY A 53 23.57 10.54 -0.07
N LYS A 54 22.38 10.46 0.56
CA LYS A 54 21.74 9.22 1.03
C LYS A 54 20.25 9.27 0.75
N PRO A 55 19.59 8.14 0.38
CA PRO A 55 18.15 8.14 0.10
C PRO A 55 17.26 8.29 1.33
N LEU A 56 17.82 8.23 2.53
CA LEU A 56 17.16 8.50 3.81
C LEU A 56 18.23 8.88 4.84
N SER A 57 18.07 10.02 5.52
CA SER A 57 18.96 10.43 6.59
C SER A 57 18.71 9.67 7.89
N ASP A 58 19.66 9.64 8.81
CA ASP A 58 19.49 9.00 10.11
C ASP A 58 18.53 9.81 10.99
N GLU A 59 18.51 11.13 10.83
CA GLU A 59 17.56 12.05 11.48
C GLU A 59 16.14 11.79 11.03
N THR A 60 15.91 11.68 9.70
CA THR A 60 14.58 11.36 9.15
C THR A 60 14.10 9.97 9.61
N MET A 61 15.01 8.97 9.68
CA MET A 61 14.69 7.64 10.19
C MET A 61 14.27 7.69 11.67
N ALA A 62 15.03 8.42 12.51
CA ALA A 62 14.69 8.60 13.92
C ALA A 62 13.34 9.30 14.10
N HIS A 63 13.04 10.29 13.27
CA HIS A 63 11.76 10.98 13.25
C HIS A 63 10.61 10.05 12.85
N ALA A 64 10.78 9.26 11.78
CA ALA A 64 9.79 8.26 11.35
C ALA A 64 9.45 7.23 12.45
N GLN A 65 10.45 6.86 13.27
CA GLN A 65 10.24 5.97 14.41
C GLN A 65 9.50 6.64 15.59
N ALA A 66 9.51 7.97 15.68
CA ALA A 66 8.94 8.72 16.80
C ALA A 66 7.47 9.10 16.58
N VAL A 67 7.03 9.30 15.33
CA VAL A 67 5.65 9.72 15.00
C VAL A 67 4.66 8.55 15.04
N ASP A 68 3.37 8.87 15.08
CA ASP A 68 2.28 7.89 15.04
C ASP A 68 2.10 7.28 13.64
N ALA A 69 2.27 8.09 12.59
CA ALA A 69 2.15 7.66 11.20
C ALA A 69 3.13 8.38 10.28
N VAL A 70 3.65 7.65 9.28
CA VAL A 70 4.41 8.21 8.16
C VAL A 70 3.53 8.18 6.90
N LEU A 71 3.43 9.31 6.20
CA LEU A 71 2.80 9.40 4.88
C LEU A 71 3.90 9.62 3.82
N LEU A 72 4.00 8.72 2.86
CA LEU A 72 4.99 8.77 1.80
C LEU A 72 4.30 8.95 0.45
N GLY A 73 4.82 9.88 -0.38
CA GLY A 73 4.29 10.14 -1.71
C GLY A 73 4.77 9.11 -2.72
N ALA A 74 6.00 9.24 -3.19
CA ALA A 74 6.63 8.30 -4.13
C ALA A 74 8.15 8.42 -4.09
N VAL A 75 8.86 7.38 -4.54
CA VAL A 75 10.34 7.41 -4.65
C VAL A 75 10.77 6.85 -6.00
N GLY A 76 11.95 7.29 -6.46
CA GLY A 76 12.56 6.79 -7.68
C GLY A 76 12.53 7.80 -8.83
N GLY A 77 13.28 7.45 -9.88
CA GLY A 77 13.32 8.22 -11.13
C GLY A 77 14.58 7.92 -11.94
N PRO A 78 14.53 8.09 -13.27
CA PRO A 78 15.61 7.70 -14.19
C PRO A 78 16.93 8.45 -13.93
N LYS A 79 16.87 9.61 -13.28
CA LYS A 79 18.06 10.38 -12.84
C LYS A 79 19.00 9.55 -11.95
N TYR A 80 18.46 8.55 -11.25
CA TYR A 80 19.16 7.77 -10.22
C TYR A 80 19.51 6.36 -10.66
N ASP A 81 19.27 5.99 -11.93
CA ASP A 81 19.47 4.63 -12.44
C ASP A 81 20.93 4.17 -12.40
N ASP A 82 21.86 5.11 -12.60
CA ASP A 82 23.32 4.84 -12.62
C ASP A 82 23.96 4.87 -11.23
N LEU A 83 23.18 5.12 -10.16
CA LEU A 83 23.72 5.11 -8.79
C LEU A 83 24.07 3.69 -8.34
N ASP A 84 25.03 3.62 -7.41
CA ASP A 84 25.28 2.40 -6.65
C ASP A 84 23.95 1.87 -6.06
N PHE A 85 23.77 0.56 -6.06
CA PHE A 85 22.53 -0.09 -5.60
C PHE A 85 22.13 0.33 -4.18
N SER A 86 23.10 0.59 -3.32
CA SER A 86 22.88 1.03 -1.92
C SER A 86 22.36 2.46 -1.80
N LEU A 87 22.51 3.27 -2.84
CA LEU A 87 22.17 4.70 -2.88
C LEU A 87 20.91 5.00 -3.70
N LYS A 88 20.33 3.99 -4.34
CA LYS A 88 19.08 4.16 -5.10
C LYS A 88 17.93 4.66 -4.21
N PRO A 89 17.04 5.51 -4.73
CA PRO A 89 15.92 6.10 -3.97
C PRO A 89 15.07 5.07 -3.21
N GLU A 90 14.77 3.93 -3.81
CA GLU A 90 13.97 2.84 -3.24
C GLU A 90 14.60 2.26 -1.96
N ARG A 91 15.92 2.41 -1.79
CA ARG A 91 16.62 1.96 -0.57
C ARG A 91 16.18 2.73 0.68
N GLY A 92 15.75 4.00 0.50
CA GLY A 92 15.15 4.79 1.58
C GLY A 92 13.85 4.17 2.10
N LEU A 93 12.95 3.82 1.20
CA LEU A 93 11.69 3.16 1.54
C LEU A 93 11.92 1.77 2.16
N LEU A 94 12.80 0.97 1.58
CA LEU A 94 13.14 -0.36 2.12
C LEU A 94 13.77 -0.26 3.53
N ARG A 95 14.55 0.79 3.79
CA ARG A 95 15.10 1.06 5.12
C ARG A 95 14.00 1.40 6.12
N LEU A 96 13.03 2.27 5.77
CA LEU A 96 11.87 2.58 6.60
C LEU A 96 11.08 1.31 6.97
N ARG A 97 10.72 0.50 5.98
CA ARG A 97 9.98 -0.75 6.19
C ARG A 97 10.71 -1.71 7.13
N LYS A 98 12.03 -1.84 6.96
CA LYS A 98 12.86 -2.75 7.75
C LYS A 98 13.07 -2.26 9.18
N GLU A 99 13.50 -1.00 9.38
CA GLU A 99 13.87 -0.48 10.69
C GLU A 99 12.64 -0.14 11.57
N MET A 100 11.48 0.10 10.96
CA MET A 100 10.21 0.20 11.67
C MET A 100 9.52 -1.16 11.86
N ASP A 101 10.08 -2.24 11.33
CA ASP A 101 9.52 -3.62 11.31
C ASP A 101 8.07 -3.67 10.80
N LEU A 102 7.83 -3.07 9.64
CA LEU A 102 6.51 -2.97 9.01
C LEU A 102 6.21 -4.27 8.23
N PHE A 103 5.81 -5.32 8.93
CA PHE A 103 5.72 -6.66 8.38
C PHE A 103 4.42 -6.97 7.62
N ALA A 104 3.33 -6.26 7.88
CA ALA A 104 2.04 -6.49 7.24
C ALA A 104 1.69 -5.35 6.29
N ASN A 105 1.77 -5.58 5.00
CA ASN A 105 1.37 -4.60 3.99
C ASN A 105 -0.07 -4.88 3.53
N LEU A 106 -0.93 -3.93 3.79
CA LEU A 106 -2.34 -3.95 3.43
C LEU A 106 -2.53 -3.27 2.08
N ARG A 107 -3.04 -3.99 1.10
CA ARG A 107 -3.34 -3.53 -0.25
C ARG A 107 -4.81 -3.80 -0.59
N PRO A 108 -5.71 -2.85 -0.35
CA PRO A 108 -7.10 -3.00 -0.75
C PRO A 108 -7.22 -2.91 -2.29
N ALA A 109 -8.01 -3.82 -2.87
CA ALA A 109 -8.44 -3.77 -4.26
C ALA A 109 -9.96 -3.58 -4.26
N GLN A 110 -10.37 -2.32 -4.24
CA GLN A 110 -11.77 -1.90 -4.22
C GLN A 110 -12.12 -1.26 -5.57
N CYS A 111 -13.19 -1.74 -6.19
CA CYS A 111 -13.72 -1.15 -7.40
C CYS A 111 -14.90 -0.23 -7.07
N PHE A 112 -14.72 1.07 -7.23
CA PHE A 112 -15.80 2.03 -7.14
C PHE A 112 -16.78 1.82 -8.29
N ASP A 113 -18.07 1.80 -8.04
CA ASP A 113 -19.11 1.53 -9.06
C ASP A 113 -19.00 2.49 -10.25
N ALA A 114 -18.65 3.76 -9.99
CA ALA A 114 -18.44 4.76 -11.03
C ALA A 114 -17.26 4.46 -11.97
N LEU A 115 -16.36 3.52 -11.59
CA LEU A 115 -15.18 3.11 -12.35
C LEU A 115 -15.28 1.68 -12.91
N ALA A 116 -16.34 0.93 -12.63
CA ALA A 116 -16.49 -0.45 -13.09
C ALA A 116 -16.39 -0.60 -14.62
N GLY A 117 -16.80 0.44 -15.37
CA GLY A 117 -16.67 0.47 -16.83
C GLY A 117 -15.26 0.73 -17.36
N PHE A 118 -14.32 1.14 -16.51
CA PHE A 118 -12.91 1.40 -16.88
C PHE A 118 -11.99 0.22 -16.61
N SER A 119 -12.47 -0.80 -15.90
CA SER A 119 -11.73 -2.03 -15.71
C SER A 119 -11.48 -2.76 -17.04
N SER A 120 -10.35 -3.47 -17.13
CA SER A 120 -10.07 -4.39 -18.24
C SER A 120 -11.00 -5.60 -18.28
N LEU A 121 -11.72 -5.86 -17.19
CA LEU A 121 -12.71 -6.92 -17.09
C LEU A 121 -14.14 -6.35 -17.27
N LYS A 122 -15.07 -7.25 -17.52
CA LYS A 122 -16.49 -6.87 -17.63
C LYS A 122 -17.01 -6.29 -16.31
N PRO A 123 -17.86 -5.24 -16.36
CA PRO A 123 -18.38 -4.59 -15.15
C PRO A 123 -19.03 -5.53 -14.14
N GLU A 124 -19.75 -6.57 -14.60
CA GLU A 124 -20.39 -7.54 -13.72
C GLU A 124 -19.41 -8.38 -12.88
N ILE A 125 -18.14 -8.47 -13.30
CA ILE A 125 -17.07 -9.16 -12.57
C ILE A 125 -16.53 -8.28 -11.47
N VAL A 126 -16.37 -6.96 -11.72
CA VAL A 126 -15.64 -6.04 -10.84
C VAL A 126 -16.52 -5.10 -10.03
N SER A 127 -17.76 -4.80 -10.45
CA SER A 127 -18.66 -3.92 -9.68
C SER A 127 -18.90 -4.48 -8.28
N GLY A 128 -18.68 -3.64 -7.26
CA GLY A 128 -18.76 -4.03 -5.85
C GLY A 128 -17.62 -4.95 -5.38
N LEU A 129 -16.51 -4.99 -6.11
CA LEU A 129 -15.30 -5.71 -5.66
C LEU A 129 -14.67 -5.00 -4.46
N ASP A 130 -14.39 -5.76 -3.41
CA ASP A 130 -13.67 -5.33 -2.23
C ASP A 130 -12.83 -6.48 -1.66
N ILE A 131 -11.55 -6.50 -2.00
CA ILE A 131 -10.59 -7.50 -1.55
C ILE A 131 -9.51 -6.79 -0.74
N MET A 132 -9.13 -7.35 0.42
CA MET A 132 -7.96 -6.93 1.17
C MET A 132 -6.83 -7.94 0.98
N ILE A 133 -5.72 -7.53 0.37
CA ILE A 133 -4.51 -8.36 0.26
C ILE A 133 -3.56 -7.97 1.38
N VAL A 134 -3.21 -8.94 2.22
CA VAL A 134 -2.24 -8.82 3.31
C VAL A 134 -0.95 -9.51 2.87
N ARG A 135 0.03 -8.72 2.46
CA ARG A 135 1.35 -9.15 2.01
C ARG A 135 2.32 -9.12 3.17
N GLU A 136 3.02 -10.23 3.46
CA GLU A 136 4.20 -10.17 4.31
C GLU A 136 5.27 -9.30 3.61
N LEU A 137 5.92 -8.38 4.35
CA LEU A 137 6.70 -7.31 3.71
C LEU A 137 8.18 -7.28 4.09
N THR A 138 8.60 -7.94 5.16
CA THR A 138 9.95 -7.78 5.75
C THR A 138 10.86 -8.99 5.61
N SER A 139 10.36 -10.07 5.02
CA SER A 139 11.06 -11.35 4.88
C SER A 139 10.98 -11.89 3.44
N GLY A 140 11.20 -13.18 3.25
CA GLY A 140 11.12 -13.83 1.95
C GLY A 140 12.28 -13.50 1.03
N ILE A 141 12.04 -13.63 -0.28
CA ILE A 141 13.06 -13.53 -1.31
C ILE A 141 13.69 -12.13 -1.45
N TYR A 142 12.98 -11.09 -1.01
CA TYR A 142 13.50 -9.71 -1.04
C TYR A 142 14.53 -9.43 0.06
N PHE A 143 14.59 -10.24 1.12
CA PHE A 143 15.46 -10.02 2.27
C PHE A 143 16.30 -11.24 2.67
N GLY A 144 15.99 -12.42 2.15
CA GLY A 144 16.68 -13.66 2.50
C GLY A 144 18.15 -13.70 2.06
N GLU A 145 18.99 -14.33 2.85
CA GLU A 145 20.41 -14.58 2.58
C GLU A 145 20.66 -16.08 2.43
N PRO A 146 21.65 -16.51 1.61
CA PRO A 146 22.56 -15.70 0.78
C PRO A 146 21.87 -15.09 -0.43
N ARG A 147 22.38 -13.95 -0.91
CA ARG A 147 21.91 -13.27 -2.12
C ARG A 147 23.04 -12.55 -2.84
N GLY A 148 22.87 -12.27 -4.10
CA GLY A 148 23.83 -11.51 -4.90
C GLY A 148 24.17 -12.19 -6.22
N ILE A 149 25.12 -11.58 -6.95
CA ILE A 149 25.68 -12.10 -8.18
C ILE A 149 27.15 -12.45 -7.88
N HIS A 150 27.51 -13.69 -8.14
CA HIS A 150 28.84 -14.24 -7.85
C HIS A 150 29.43 -14.88 -9.11
N ASP A 151 30.76 -14.91 -9.21
CA ASP A 151 31.43 -15.68 -10.25
C ASP A 151 31.26 -17.19 -9.98
N ASP A 152 31.01 -17.99 -10.99
CA ASP A 152 30.88 -19.46 -10.91
C ASP A 152 32.22 -20.21 -10.95
N GLY A 153 33.31 -19.50 -11.24
CA GLY A 153 34.67 -20.05 -11.35
C GLY A 153 35.05 -20.52 -12.77
N ASP A 154 34.08 -20.62 -13.68
CA ASP A 154 34.26 -21.10 -15.07
C ASP A 154 34.08 -19.97 -16.12
N GLY A 155 34.11 -18.70 -15.67
CA GLY A 155 33.93 -17.51 -16.52
C GLY A 155 32.46 -17.09 -16.71
N GLY A 156 31.52 -17.72 -16.01
CA GLY A 156 30.12 -17.36 -15.92
C GLY A 156 29.79 -16.69 -14.58
N ARG A 157 28.50 -16.40 -14.36
CA ARG A 157 28.00 -15.80 -13.12
C ARG A 157 26.72 -16.50 -12.64
N VAL A 158 26.54 -16.57 -11.33
CA VAL A 158 25.35 -17.11 -10.67
C VAL A 158 24.66 -15.99 -9.91
N GLY A 159 23.36 -15.79 -10.16
CA GLY A 159 22.50 -14.91 -9.39
C GLY A 159 21.72 -15.73 -8.35
N ILE A 160 21.77 -15.33 -7.08
CA ILE A 160 21.13 -16.03 -5.97
C ILE A 160 20.20 -15.07 -5.22
N ASN A 161 18.97 -15.50 -5.00
CA ASN A 161 18.05 -14.93 -4.01
C ASN A 161 17.42 -16.05 -3.19
N THR A 162 17.39 -15.90 -1.87
CA THR A 162 16.91 -16.93 -0.94
C THR A 162 15.50 -16.62 -0.44
N GLN A 163 14.55 -17.51 -0.71
CA GLN A 163 13.22 -17.49 -0.10
C GLN A 163 13.30 -18.12 1.29
N ARG A 164 13.17 -17.30 2.35
CA ARG A 164 13.27 -17.77 3.73
C ARG A 164 12.18 -17.14 4.58
N TYR A 165 11.49 -17.98 5.37
CA TYR A 165 10.51 -17.59 6.38
C TYR A 165 10.73 -18.37 7.67
N THR A 166 10.43 -17.75 8.80
CA THR A 166 10.33 -18.38 10.11
C THR A 166 8.86 -18.51 10.52
N THR A 167 8.59 -19.40 11.46
CA THR A 167 7.27 -19.57 12.10
C THR A 167 6.69 -18.22 12.56
N GLU A 168 7.47 -17.40 13.26
CA GLU A 168 6.97 -16.11 13.80
C GLU A 168 6.66 -15.10 12.71
N GLU A 169 7.46 -15.01 11.65
CA GLU A 169 7.20 -14.13 10.50
C GLU A 169 5.88 -14.48 9.81
N ILE A 170 5.59 -15.78 9.66
CA ILE A 170 4.33 -16.25 9.08
C ILE A 170 3.15 -16.00 10.02
N ARG A 171 3.30 -16.39 11.30
CA ARG A 171 2.21 -16.28 12.28
C ARG A 171 1.78 -14.84 12.53
N ARG A 172 2.73 -13.89 12.61
CA ARG A 172 2.39 -12.48 12.85
C ARG A 172 1.58 -11.87 11.72
N VAL A 173 1.91 -12.16 10.44
CA VAL A 173 1.13 -11.66 9.31
C VAL A 173 -0.20 -12.39 9.16
N ALA A 174 -0.27 -13.68 9.49
CA ALA A 174 -1.52 -14.44 9.54
C ALA A 174 -2.49 -13.85 10.57
N ARG A 175 -2.03 -13.53 11.79
CA ARG A 175 -2.86 -12.84 12.81
C ARG A 175 -3.43 -11.52 12.28
N ALA A 176 -2.60 -10.69 11.63
CA ALA A 176 -3.06 -9.45 11.03
C ALA A 176 -4.18 -9.68 9.99
N ALA A 177 -4.04 -10.72 9.16
CA ALA A 177 -5.07 -11.06 8.17
C ALA A 177 -6.36 -11.57 8.82
N PHE A 178 -6.28 -12.40 9.84
CA PHE A 178 -7.45 -12.90 10.57
C PHE A 178 -8.17 -11.79 11.36
N ASP A 179 -7.42 -10.89 11.99
CA ASP A 179 -7.99 -9.72 12.70
C ASP A 179 -8.74 -8.80 11.73
N LEU A 180 -8.23 -8.61 10.52
CA LEU A 180 -8.91 -7.87 9.47
C LEU A 180 -10.18 -8.60 8.99
N ALA A 181 -10.10 -9.92 8.77
CA ALA A 181 -11.25 -10.71 8.32
C ALA A 181 -12.42 -10.64 9.29
N ARG A 182 -12.18 -10.65 10.62
CA ARG A 182 -13.21 -10.45 11.65
C ARG A 182 -13.95 -9.12 11.56
N LYS A 183 -13.34 -8.12 10.92
CA LYS A 183 -13.95 -6.79 10.68
C LYS A 183 -14.60 -6.69 9.29
N ARG A 184 -14.54 -7.77 8.50
CA ARG A 184 -15.04 -7.88 7.13
C ARG A 184 -15.97 -9.10 7.03
N ASP A 185 -15.93 -9.84 5.91
CA ASP A 185 -16.80 -11.00 5.65
C ASP A 185 -16.35 -12.29 6.34
N ASN A 186 -15.39 -12.19 7.25
CA ASN A 186 -14.90 -13.31 8.08
C ASN A 186 -14.31 -14.49 7.29
N ARG A 187 -13.65 -14.21 6.14
CA ARG A 187 -13.04 -15.21 5.26
C ARG A 187 -11.60 -14.87 4.92
N VAL A 188 -10.69 -15.84 5.08
CA VAL A 188 -9.27 -15.71 4.69
C VAL A 188 -8.96 -16.76 3.63
N CYS A 189 -8.28 -16.34 2.56
CA CYS A 189 -7.62 -17.23 1.60
C CYS A 189 -6.11 -17.09 1.73
N SER A 190 -5.43 -18.13 2.24
CA SER A 190 -3.98 -18.18 2.29
C SER A 190 -3.42 -18.65 0.96
N MET A 191 -2.60 -17.82 0.31
CA MET A 191 -1.99 -18.13 -0.98
C MET A 191 -0.50 -18.38 -0.84
N GLU A 192 -0.04 -19.52 -1.34
CA GLU A 192 1.34 -20.01 -1.24
C GLU A 192 1.68 -20.96 -2.39
N LYS A 193 2.85 -21.58 -2.36
CA LYS A 193 3.30 -22.53 -3.38
C LYS A 193 3.81 -23.84 -2.78
N ALA A 194 3.05 -24.43 -1.85
CA ALA A 194 3.40 -25.63 -1.09
C ALA A 194 3.64 -26.89 -1.93
N ASN A 195 3.16 -26.91 -3.18
CA ASN A 195 3.40 -28.05 -4.07
C ASN A 195 4.82 -28.13 -4.64
N VAL A 196 5.65 -27.06 -4.50
CA VAL A 196 7.01 -26.99 -5.04
C VAL A 196 8.00 -26.25 -4.14
N MET A 197 7.55 -25.62 -3.06
CA MET A 197 8.40 -24.83 -2.18
C MET A 197 8.24 -25.27 -0.71
N GLU A 198 9.32 -25.63 -0.06
CA GLU A 198 9.33 -26.00 1.37
C GLU A 198 8.91 -24.80 2.24
N SER A 199 9.30 -23.58 1.88
CA SER A 199 8.82 -22.37 2.55
C SER A 199 7.31 -22.19 2.40
N GLY A 200 6.72 -22.64 1.29
CA GLY A 200 5.27 -22.66 1.07
C GLY A 200 4.56 -23.74 1.91
N ILE A 201 5.23 -24.90 2.14
CA ILE A 201 4.71 -25.93 3.05
C ILE A 201 4.63 -25.38 4.47
N LEU A 202 5.73 -24.80 4.97
CA LEU A 202 5.78 -24.17 6.29
C LEU A 202 4.73 -23.04 6.40
N TRP A 203 4.59 -22.20 5.36
CA TRP A 203 3.57 -21.15 5.33
C TRP A 203 2.16 -21.70 5.58
N ARG A 204 1.79 -22.75 4.85
CA ARG A 204 0.46 -23.40 4.99
C ARG A 204 0.27 -23.97 6.38
N GLU A 205 1.27 -24.66 6.93
CA GLU A 205 1.22 -25.25 8.25
C GLU A 205 1.04 -24.19 9.34
N GLU A 206 1.81 -23.10 9.29
CA GLU A 206 1.76 -22.05 10.30
C GLU A 206 0.49 -21.20 10.23
N VAL A 207 -0.01 -20.90 9.03
CA VAL A 207 -1.30 -20.22 8.88
C VAL A 207 -2.44 -21.11 9.39
N SER A 208 -2.41 -22.43 9.10
CA SER A 208 -3.40 -23.36 9.62
C SER A 208 -3.33 -23.46 11.14
N TRP A 209 -2.12 -23.47 11.70
CA TRP A 209 -1.93 -23.49 13.16
C TRP A 209 -2.56 -22.26 13.84
N VAL A 210 -2.33 -21.06 13.30
CA VAL A 210 -2.93 -19.81 13.83
C VAL A 210 -4.45 -19.87 13.75
N HIS A 211 -5.00 -20.33 12.62
CA HIS A 211 -6.43 -20.51 12.44
C HIS A 211 -7.03 -21.45 13.51
N GLU A 212 -6.47 -22.65 13.63
CA GLU A 212 -7.00 -23.68 14.53
C GLU A 212 -6.96 -23.30 16.01
N HIS A 213 -5.91 -22.55 16.43
CA HIS A 213 -5.67 -22.26 17.85
C HIS A 213 -6.18 -20.87 18.27
N GLU A 214 -6.23 -19.90 17.36
CA GLU A 214 -6.49 -18.50 17.72
C GLU A 214 -7.72 -17.92 17.00
N TYR A 215 -8.08 -18.43 15.81
CA TYR A 215 -9.14 -17.88 14.97
C TYR A 215 -10.08 -18.95 14.37
N PRO A 216 -10.59 -19.92 15.15
CA PRO A 216 -11.42 -21.00 14.63
C PRO A 216 -12.79 -20.52 14.12
N ASP A 217 -13.17 -19.28 14.40
CA ASP A 217 -14.40 -18.62 13.96
C ASP A 217 -14.28 -18.01 12.55
N VAL A 218 -13.07 -17.89 11.99
CA VAL A 218 -12.84 -17.33 10.64
C VAL A 218 -12.78 -18.47 9.63
N ALA A 219 -13.42 -18.34 8.48
CA ALA A 219 -13.31 -19.32 7.42
C ALA A 219 -11.94 -19.25 6.75
N LEU A 220 -11.16 -20.35 6.76
CA LEU A 220 -9.87 -20.44 6.08
C LEU A 220 -9.92 -21.35 4.87
N THR A 221 -9.36 -20.87 3.77
CA THR A 221 -9.06 -21.66 2.58
C THR A 221 -7.60 -21.50 2.18
N HIS A 222 -7.05 -22.50 1.49
CA HIS A 222 -5.71 -22.40 0.90
C HIS A 222 -5.79 -22.51 -0.61
N MET A 223 -4.95 -21.72 -1.30
CA MET A 223 -4.88 -21.77 -2.76
C MET A 223 -3.43 -21.57 -3.21
N TYR A 224 -2.99 -22.32 -4.20
CA TYR A 224 -1.69 -22.05 -4.83
C TYR A 224 -1.72 -20.69 -5.50
N ALA A 225 -0.63 -19.94 -5.40
CA ALA A 225 -0.57 -18.54 -5.86
C ALA A 225 -0.88 -18.39 -7.36
N ASP A 226 -0.46 -19.34 -8.21
CA ASP A 226 -0.81 -19.37 -9.63
C ASP A 226 -2.30 -19.61 -9.88
N ALA A 227 -2.94 -20.48 -9.10
CA ALA A 227 -4.39 -20.64 -9.13
C ALA A 227 -5.10 -19.39 -8.64
N GLY A 228 -4.58 -18.75 -7.59
CA GLY A 228 -5.05 -17.47 -7.05
C GLY A 228 -5.02 -16.36 -8.11
N ALA A 229 -3.94 -16.22 -8.85
CA ALA A 229 -3.82 -15.27 -9.96
C ALA A 229 -4.90 -15.49 -11.04
N MET A 230 -5.15 -16.75 -11.41
CA MET A 230 -6.23 -17.07 -12.34
C MET A 230 -7.62 -16.73 -11.78
N GLN A 231 -7.84 -16.98 -10.49
CA GLN A 231 -9.13 -16.71 -9.86
C GLN A 231 -9.38 -15.22 -9.62
N LEU A 232 -8.34 -14.41 -9.39
CA LEU A 232 -8.47 -12.95 -9.34
C LEU A 232 -9.04 -12.38 -10.64
N VAL A 233 -8.64 -12.93 -11.80
CA VAL A 233 -9.18 -12.51 -13.11
C VAL A 233 -10.56 -13.12 -13.39
N ARG A 234 -10.80 -14.40 -12.98
CA ARG A 234 -11.99 -15.14 -13.33
C ARG A 234 -13.19 -14.90 -12.41
N ASN A 235 -12.94 -14.85 -11.11
CA ASN A 235 -13.96 -14.75 -10.07
C ASN A 235 -13.42 -14.05 -8.81
N PRO A 236 -13.04 -12.75 -8.91
CA PRO A 236 -12.41 -12.05 -7.81
C PRO A 236 -13.29 -11.92 -6.57
N LYS A 237 -14.61 -11.82 -6.73
CA LYS A 237 -15.59 -11.65 -5.63
C LYS A 237 -15.67 -12.83 -4.66
N GLN A 238 -15.02 -13.96 -4.95
CA GLN A 238 -14.93 -15.06 -3.99
C GLN A 238 -13.99 -14.73 -2.81
N PHE A 239 -13.09 -13.77 -2.97
CA PHE A 239 -12.12 -13.38 -1.96
C PHE A 239 -12.64 -12.24 -1.09
N ASP A 240 -12.30 -12.27 0.19
CA ASP A 240 -12.48 -11.21 1.16
C ASP A 240 -11.09 -10.72 1.62
N VAL A 241 -10.38 -11.56 2.40
CA VAL A 241 -8.99 -11.30 2.76
C VAL A 241 -8.08 -12.36 2.16
N ILE A 242 -7.01 -11.92 1.50
CA ILE A 242 -5.94 -12.79 1.00
C ILE A 242 -4.70 -12.56 1.86
N VAL A 243 -4.09 -13.62 2.40
CA VAL A 243 -2.79 -13.54 3.07
C VAL A 243 -1.76 -14.33 2.27
N THR A 244 -0.57 -13.72 2.04
CA THR A 244 0.45 -14.31 1.19
C THR A 244 1.84 -13.76 1.50
N ASP A 245 2.87 -14.46 1.01
CA ASP A 245 4.26 -14.07 1.15
C ASP A 245 4.62 -12.78 0.39
N ASN A 246 5.84 -12.34 0.55
CA ASN A 246 6.30 -11.06 0.00
C ASN A 246 6.23 -11.02 -1.54
N LEU A 247 6.76 -12.05 -2.23
CA LEU A 247 6.81 -12.07 -3.69
C LEU A 247 5.43 -12.27 -4.31
N PHE A 248 4.69 -13.27 -3.87
CA PHE A 248 3.35 -13.51 -4.40
C PHE A 248 2.39 -12.38 -4.05
N GLY A 249 2.55 -11.77 -2.86
CA GLY A 249 1.77 -10.61 -2.44
C GLY A 249 1.97 -9.40 -3.34
N ASP A 250 3.19 -9.16 -3.80
CA ASP A 250 3.48 -8.11 -4.76
C ASP A 250 2.77 -8.37 -6.10
N LEU A 251 3.02 -9.53 -6.69
CA LEU A 251 2.46 -9.88 -7.99
C LEU A 251 0.93 -9.95 -7.99
N LEU A 252 0.34 -10.54 -6.95
CA LEU A 252 -1.12 -10.71 -6.85
C LEU A 252 -1.83 -9.38 -6.58
N SER A 253 -1.23 -8.50 -5.77
CA SER A 253 -1.83 -7.19 -5.51
C SER A 253 -1.75 -6.27 -6.73
N ASP A 254 -0.66 -6.32 -7.50
CA ASP A 254 -0.54 -5.56 -8.74
C ASP A 254 -1.52 -6.07 -9.82
N ALA A 255 -1.72 -7.40 -9.90
CA ALA A 255 -2.77 -7.98 -10.75
C ALA A 255 -4.18 -7.55 -10.30
N ALA A 256 -4.45 -7.57 -8.98
CA ALA A 256 -5.72 -7.12 -8.43
C ALA A 256 -5.96 -5.61 -8.64
N ALA A 257 -4.89 -4.82 -8.64
CA ALA A 257 -4.91 -3.41 -8.96
C ALA A 257 -5.55 -3.11 -10.32
N MET A 258 -5.23 -3.91 -11.32
CA MET A 258 -5.78 -3.72 -12.67
C MET A 258 -7.28 -4.00 -12.75
N LEU A 259 -7.86 -4.68 -11.76
CA LEU A 259 -9.32 -4.89 -11.66
C LEU A 259 -10.06 -3.60 -11.32
N THR A 260 -9.40 -2.65 -10.67
CA THR A 260 -9.98 -1.39 -10.18
C THR A 260 -9.92 -0.25 -11.19
N GLY A 261 -9.18 -0.42 -12.28
CA GLY A 261 -9.10 0.50 -13.41
C GLY A 261 -7.85 1.38 -13.46
N SER A 262 -7.24 1.75 -12.33
CA SER A 262 -5.99 2.55 -12.30
C SER A 262 -5.19 2.33 -11.02
N LEU A 263 -3.86 2.34 -11.14
CA LEU A 263 -2.93 2.39 -10.00
C LEU A 263 -3.10 3.65 -9.14
N GLY A 264 -3.56 4.76 -9.75
CA GLY A 264 -3.86 6.01 -9.06
C GLY A 264 -5.04 5.95 -8.08
N MET A 265 -5.74 4.79 -8.02
CA MET A 265 -6.84 4.54 -7.09
C MET A 265 -6.44 3.68 -5.88
N LEU A 266 -5.20 3.18 -5.82
CA LEU A 266 -4.79 2.13 -4.89
C LEU A 266 -3.97 2.68 -3.73
N PRO A 267 -4.56 2.80 -2.53
CA PRO A 267 -3.81 3.08 -1.32
C PRO A 267 -3.07 1.85 -0.82
N SER A 268 -2.12 2.05 0.08
CA SER A 268 -1.57 0.98 0.88
C SER A 268 -1.18 1.43 2.29
N ALA A 269 -1.12 0.46 3.21
CA ALA A 269 -0.62 0.64 4.56
C ALA A 269 0.39 -0.46 4.87
N SER A 270 1.54 -0.08 5.39
CA SER A 270 2.53 -1.02 5.93
C SER A 270 2.52 -0.92 7.45
N LEU A 271 2.07 -1.97 8.12
CA LEU A 271 1.86 -1.99 9.58
C LEU A 271 2.93 -2.84 10.27
N GLY A 272 3.42 -2.33 11.38
CA GLY A 272 4.32 -3.03 12.29
C GLY A 272 3.61 -3.58 13.52
N ALA A 273 4.39 -3.94 14.53
CA ALA A 273 3.87 -4.39 15.80
C ALA A 273 3.11 -3.28 16.54
N ILE A 274 2.14 -3.67 17.36
CA ILE A 274 1.40 -2.77 18.24
C ILE A 274 2.37 -2.07 19.20
N ALA A 275 2.43 -0.76 19.15
CA ALA A 275 3.23 0.06 20.03
C ALA A 275 2.58 0.24 21.41
N ARG A 276 3.26 0.93 22.34
CA ARG A 276 2.78 1.13 23.71
C ARG A 276 1.47 1.92 23.82
N ASN A 277 1.15 2.72 22.81
CA ASN A 277 -0.12 3.45 22.71
C ASN A 277 -1.31 2.56 22.27
N GLY A 278 -1.08 1.27 22.00
CA GLY A 278 -2.10 0.32 21.53
C GLY A 278 -2.32 0.33 20.03
N LEU A 279 -1.57 1.14 19.27
CA LEU A 279 -1.69 1.28 17.82
C LEU A 279 -0.41 0.78 17.12
N PRO A 280 -0.48 0.28 15.88
CA PRO A 280 0.70 -0.19 15.17
C PRO A 280 1.57 0.98 14.71
N LYS A 281 2.89 0.77 14.66
CA LYS A 281 3.77 1.59 13.83
C LYS A 281 3.35 1.43 12.38
N ALA A 282 3.30 2.53 11.61
CA ALA A 282 2.75 2.46 10.26
C ALA A 282 3.36 3.47 9.29
N LEU A 283 3.41 3.05 8.03
CA LEU A 283 3.72 3.87 6.87
C LEU A 283 2.60 3.67 5.84
N TYR A 284 2.10 4.77 5.32
CA TYR A 284 1.03 4.82 4.33
C TYR A 284 1.54 5.44 3.05
N GLU A 285 1.32 4.77 1.93
CA GLU A 285 1.81 5.19 0.63
C GLU A 285 0.86 4.72 -0.48
N PRO A 286 0.70 5.45 -1.58
CA PRO A 286 0.03 4.93 -2.76
C PRO A 286 0.85 3.79 -3.37
N VAL A 287 0.18 2.87 -4.10
CA VAL A 287 0.87 1.75 -4.76
C VAL A 287 1.65 2.21 -6.00
N HIS A 288 1.23 3.32 -6.64
CA HIS A 288 1.90 3.88 -7.82
C HIS A 288 3.31 4.40 -7.50
N GLY A 289 4.19 4.43 -8.50
CA GLY A 289 5.52 5.01 -8.42
C GLY A 289 5.55 6.54 -8.59
N SER A 290 6.74 7.06 -8.87
CA SER A 290 7.02 8.50 -8.99
C SER A 290 6.56 9.13 -10.31
N ALA A 291 6.20 8.34 -11.34
CA ALA A 291 5.73 8.77 -12.66
C ALA A 291 6.47 10.03 -13.18
N PRO A 292 7.80 9.95 -13.39
CA PRO A 292 8.64 11.11 -13.70
C PRO A 292 8.28 11.81 -15.02
N ASP A 293 7.62 11.11 -15.92
CA ASP A 293 7.14 11.61 -17.22
C ASP A 293 6.01 12.65 -17.10
N ILE A 294 5.22 12.61 -16.03
CA ILE A 294 4.13 13.56 -15.78
C ILE A 294 4.39 14.48 -14.57
N ALA A 295 5.52 14.33 -13.89
CA ALA A 295 5.87 15.14 -12.73
C ALA A 295 5.91 16.65 -13.05
N GLY A 296 5.32 17.48 -12.18
CA GLY A 296 5.22 18.93 -12.33
C GLY A 296 4.17 19.38 -13.36
N GLN A 297 3.37 18.47 -13.93
CA GLN A 297 2.37 18.81 -14.93
C GLN A 297 0.94 18.94 -14.37
N GLY A 298 0.72 18.67 -13.08
CA GLY A 298 -0.60 18.71 -12.46
C GLY A 298 -1.58 17.68 -13.02
N LYS A 299 -1.09 16.54 -13.51
CA LYS A 299 -1.89 15.48 -14.14
C LYS A 299 -2.07 14.24 -13.27
N ALA A 300 -1.26 14.12 -12.21
CA ALA A 300 -1.28 12.95 -11.33
C ALA A 300 -2.62 12.82 -10.61
N ASN A 301 -3.10 11.58 -10.47
CA ASN A 301 -4.27 11.26 -9.67
C ASN A 301 -3.90 11.26 -8.18
N PRO A 302 -4.47 12.14 -7.33
CA PRO A 302 -4.13 12.20 -5.92
C PRO A 302 -4.93 11.22 -5.05
N ILE A 303 -5.91 10.50 -5.62
CA ILE A 303 -6.89 9.70 -4.86
C ILE A 303 -6.21 8.60 -4.06
N ALA A 304 -5.27 7.85 -4.65
CA ALA A 304 -4.55 6.79 -3.92
C ALA A 304 -3.83 7.33 -2.67
N CYS A 305 -3.21 8.50 -2.78
CA CYS A 305 -2.52 9.14 -1.66
C CYS A 305 -3.51 9.64 -0.59
N ILE A 306 -4.65 10.21 -1.00
CA ILE A 306 -5.75 10.63 -0.10
C ILE A 306 -6.36 9.41 0.60
N LEU A 307 -6.62 8.32 -0.11
CA LEU A 307 -7.11 7.07 0.49
C LEU A 307 -6.06 6.41 1.40
N SER A 308 -4.75 6.58 1.13
CA SER A 308 -3.70 6.15 2.05
C SER A 308 -3.76 6.93 3.37
N PHE A 309 -4.10 8.22 3.34
CA PHE A 309 -4.39 8.97 4.56
C PHE A 309 -5.68 8.49 5.25
N ALA A 310 -6.74 8.11 4.51
CA ALA A 310 -7.92 7.48 5.11
C ALA A 310 -7.55 6.17 5.85
N MET A 311 -6.64 5.37 5.28
CA MET A 311 -6.10 4.21 6.01
C MET A 311 -5.35 4.61 7.29
N ALA A 312 -4.60 5.74 7.30
CA ALA A 312 -3.95 6.25 8.51
C ALA A 312 -4.97 6.65 9.57
N LEU A 313 -6.06 7.32 9.19
CA LEU A 313 -7.18 7.62 10.08
C LEU A 313 -7.74 6.35 10.73
N ARG A 314 -7.95 5.31 9.94
CA ARG A 314 -8.54 4.04 10.38
C ARG A 314 -7.61 3.21 11.27
N TYR A 315 -6.34 3.04 10.86
CA TYR A 315 -5.43 2.06 11.47
C TYR A 315 -4.46 2.66 12.49
N SER A 316 -4.01 3.92 12.32
CA SER A 316 -3.07 4.57 13.25
C SER A 316 -3.73 5.48 14.25
N PHE A 317 -4.92 6.02 13.95
CA PHE A 317 -5.56 7.03 14.79
C PHE A 317 -6.88 6.55 15.42
N ASP A 318 -7.36 5.36 15.05
CA ASP A 318 -8.66 4.81 15.48
C ASP A 318 -9.86 5.76 15.18
N LEU A 319 -9.75 6.46 14.04
CA LEU A 319 -10.71 7.42 13.51
C LEU A 319 -11.46 6.81 12.31
N GLY A 320 -12.14 5.69 12.51
CA GLY A 320 -12.81 4.94 11.44
C GLY A 320 -13.92 5.75 10.77
N ALA A 321 -14.71 6.53 11.52
CA ALA A 321 -15.76 7.37 10.95
C ALA A 321 -15.21 8.49 10.05
N GLU A 322 -14.05 9.05 10.39
CA GLU A 322 -13.36 10.04 9.59
C GLU A 322 -12.77 9.42 8.32
N ALA A 323 -12.29 8.18 8.40
CA ALA A 323 -11.86 7.43 7.22
C ALA A 323 -13.03 7.20 6.25
N ASP A 324 -14.20 6.78 6.76
CA ASP A 324 -15.42 6.60 5.98
C ASP A 324 -15.87 7.89 5.27
N LEU A 325 -15.69 9.05 5.92
CA LEU A 325 -15.97 10.36 5.29
C LEU A 325 -15.06 10.63 4.10
N VAL A 326 -13.76 10.35 4.19
CA VAL A 326 -12.82 10.53 3.06
C VAL A 326 -13.16 9.58 1.92
N GLU A 327 -13.41 8.31 2.22
CA GLU A 327 -13.79 7.29 1.23
C GLU A 327 -15.10 7.68 0.52
N GLY A 328 -16.13 8.12 1.28
CA GLY A 328 -17.39 8.60 0.74
C GLY A 328 -17.27 9.88 -0.09
N ALA A 329 -16.39 10.80 0.27
CA ALA A 329 -16.10 12.00 -0.52
C ALA A 329 -15.46 11.65 -1.87
N VAL A 330 -14.52 10.70 -1.90
CA VAL A 330 -13.93 10.18 -3.14
C VAL A 330 -15.00 9.53 -4.01
N GLU A 331 -15.85 8.68 -3.45
CA GLU A 331 -16.95 8.04 -4.17
C GLU A 331 -17.91 9.07 -4.78
N ALA A 332 -18.31 10.09 -4.00
CA ALA A 332 -19.19 11.15 -4.45
C ALA A 332 -18.60 11.96 -5.62
N VAL A 333 -17.30 12.27 -5.58
CA VAL A 333 -16.61 12.97 -6.66
C VAL A 333 -16.56 12.13 -7.93
N LEU A 334 -16.24 10.85 -7.80
CA LEU A 334 -16.25 9.91 -8.92
C LEU A 334 -17.66 9.70 -9.50
N ALA A 335 -18.69 9.62 -8.67
CA ALA A 335 -20.08 9.51 -9.11
C ALA A 335 -20.57 10.77 -9.90
N ARG A 336 -19.99 11.95 -9.62
CA ARG A 336 -20.24 13.19 -10.38
C ARG A 336 -19.52 13.22 -11.73
N GLY A 337 -18.73 12.20 -12.07
CA GLY A 337 -18.05 12.08 -13.35
C GLY A 337 -16.68 12.78 -13.43
N LEU A 338 -16.12 13.31 -12.31
CA LEU A 338 -14.78 13.88 -12.34
C LEU A 338 -13.73 12.77 -12.51
N ARG A 339 -12.78 13.00 -13.42
CA ARG A 339 -11.73 12.02 -13.78
C ARG A 339 -10.40 12.74 -14.00
N THR A 340 -9.33 12.18 -13.44
CA THR A 340 -7.95 12.51 -13.85
C THR A 340 -7.59 11.76 -15.14
N ALA A 341 -6.47 12.11 -15.74
CA ALA A 341 -6.09 11.60 -17.06
C ALA A 341 -5.97 10.06 -17.14
N ASP A 342 -5.59 9.40 -16.05
CA ASP A 342 -5.48 7.94 -15.92
C ASP A 342 -6.83 7.21 -15.81
N LEU A 343 -7.90 7.95 -15.55
CA LEU A 343 -9.29 7.46 -15.41
C LEU A 343 -10.20 7.86 -16.57
N LEU A 344 -9.63 8.30 -17.70
CA LEU A 344 -10.41 8.66 -18.87
C LEU A 344 -10.77 7.44 -19.71
N GLY A 345 -12.02 7.43 -20.17
CA GLY A 345 -12.49 6.53 -21.22
C GLY A 345 -12.41 7.17 -22.60
N GLU A 346 -13.03 6.53 -23.60
CA GLU A 346 -13.16 7.04 -24.97
C GLU A 346 -14.33 8.04 -25.13
N ASP A 347 -14.96 8.47 -24.05
CA ASP A 347 -16.20 9.28 -24.05
C ASP A 347 -15.96 10.78 -24.29
N GLY A 348 -14.70 11.22 -24.44
CA GLY A 348 -14.31 12.61 -24.70
C GLY A 348 -14.41 13.53 -23.47
N THR A 349 -14.52 12.98 -22.27
CA THR A 349 -14.47 13.76 -21.02
C THR A 349 -13.12 14.46 -20.87
N GLU A 350 -13.12 15.75 -20.58
CA GLU A 350 -11.89 16.48 -20.28
C GLU A 350 -11.39 16.12 -18.87
N PRO A 351 -10.08 15.81 -18.71
CA PRO A 351 -9.53 15.48 -17.41
C PRO A 351 -9.47 16.69 -16.48
N VAL A 352 -9.74 16.47 -15.20
CA VAL A 352 -9.40 17.45 -14.16
C VAL A 352 -7.93 17.31 -13.76
N THR A 353 -7.33 18.42 -13.33
CA THR A 353 -5.97 18.43 -12.80
C THR A 353 -5.89 17.78 -11.41
N THR A 354 -4.66 17.47 -10.96
CA THR A 354 -4.37 16.98 -9.59
C THR A 354 -5.04 17.87 -8.53
N SER A 355 -4.87 19.20 -8.67
CA SER A 355 -5.41 20.16 -7.70
C SER A 355 -6.94 20.26 -7.77
N GLU A 356 -7.54 20.26 -8.95
CA GLU A 356 -9.00 20.28 -9.08
C GLU A 356 -9.65 19.02 -8.50
N MET A 357 -9.02 17.86 -8.65
CA MET A 357 -9.49 16.63 -8.01
C MET A 357 -9.43 16.73 -6.49
N GLY A 358 -8.31 17.19 -5.92
CA GLY A 358 -8.18 17.40 -4.48
C GLY A 358 -9.18 18.42 -3.92
N ASP A 359 -9.37 19.56 -4.62
CA ASP A 359 -10.35 20.58 -4.24
C ASP A 359 -11.78 20.04 -4.29
N ALA A 360 -12.11 19.22 -5.29
CA ALA A 360 -13.41 18.58 -5.40
C ALA A 360 -13.69 17.58 -4.25
N ILE A 361 -12.66 16.84 -3.80
CA ILE A 361 -12.77 15.94 -2.65
C ILE A 361 -12.99 16.74 -1.36
N VAL A 362 -12.22 17.81 -1.14
CA VAL A 362 -12.42 18.70 0.02
C VAL A 362 -13.83 19.32 0.01
N ALA A 363 -14.31 19.79 -1.14
CA ALA A 363 -15.67 20.31 -1.27
C ALA A 363 -16.76 19.24 -1.03
N ALA A 364 -16.48 17.95 -1.34
CA ALA A 364 -17.39 16.87 -1.03
C ALA A 364 -17.43 16.56 0.48
N LEU A 365 -16.30 16.71 1.20
CA LEU A 365 -16.26 16.63 2.66
C LEU A 365 -17.11 17.71 3.34
N ASP A 366 -17.21 18.93 2.76
CA ASP A 366 -18.06 20.01 3.28
C ASP A 366 -19.56 19.70 3.15
N ALA A 367 -19.93 18.78 2.27
CA ALA A 367 -21.33 18.44 2.01
C ALA A 367 -21.84 17.28 2.89
N THR A 368 -20.95 16.62 3.65
CA THR A 368 -21.25 15.53 4.59
C THR A 368 -21.27 16.02 6.04
#